data_b72550c915124246ed16dde0f13e8e76
#
_entry.id   b72550c915124246ed16dde0f13e8e76
#
_cell.length_a   1.000
_cell.length_b   1.000
_cell.length_c   1.000
_cell.angle_alpha   90.00
_cell.angle_beta   90.00
_cell.angle_gamma   90.00
#
_symmetry.space_group_name_H-M   'P 1'
#
loop_
_entity.id
_entity.type
_entity.pdbx_description
1 polymer ?
#
loop_
_entity_poly.entity_id
_entity_poly.type
_entity_poly.pdbx_seq_one_letter_code
_entity_poly.pdbx_strand_id
1 'polypeptide(L)'
;FFVTGVGGQLGHDVMNELLKRGHEGVGSDIQENYSGVADGSAVTKAPYVALDITDKDAVEKVITEVDPDAVIHCAAWTAVDMAEDNDKVAKVRAINAGGTQNIADVCKKLDCKMTYISTDYVFDGQGIEPWKPDCKDYKPLNVYGQTKLEGELAVSQTLEKYFIVRIAWVFGLNGKNFIKTMLNVGKTHAVSYTHLRAHETSQDL
;
A
#
# COMPACT_ATOMS: atom_id res chain seq x y z
N PHE A 1 -7.02 16.07 -4.34
CA PHE A 1 -6.29 14.79 -4.26
C PHE A 1 -7.12 13.64 -4.81
N PHE A 2 -6.45 12.66 -5.41
CA PHE A 2 -7.05 11.37 -5.76
C PHE A 2 -6.34 10.26 -4.99
N VAL A 3 -7.07 9.42 -4.25
CA VAL A 3 -6.48 8.37 -3.39
C VAL A 3 -7.00 7.01 -3.84
N THR A 4 -6.11 6.11 -4.24
CA THR A 4 -6.47 4.74 -4.58
C THR A 4 -6.34 3.81 -3.38
N GLY A 5 -7.07 2.69 -3.37
CA GLY A 5 -6.99 1.71 -2.30
C GLY A 5 -7.62 2.16 -0.98
N VAL A 6 -8.67 2.99 -1.04
CA VAL A 6 -9.32 3.53 0.15
C VAL A 6 -10.13 2.49 0.94
N GLY A 7 -10.41 1.34 0.36
CA GLY A 7 -10.96 0.18 1.07
C GLY A 7 -9.95 -0.53 1.98
N GLY A 8 -8.65 -0.20 1.84
CA GLY A 8 -7.59 -0.70 2.70
C GLY A 8 -7.31 0.23 3.90
N GLN A 9 -6.54 -0.28 4.88
CA GLN A 9 -6.20 0.47 6.10
C GLN A 9 -5.56 1.83 5.78
N LEU A 10 -4.49 1.85 4.99
CA LEU A 10 -3.73 3.07 4.74
C LEU A 10 -4.51 4.08 3.90
N GLY A 11 -5.11 3.65 2.79
CA GLY A 11 -5.87 4.56 1.92
C GLY A 11 -7.05 5.20 2.64
N HIS A 12 -7.73 4.44 3.51
CA HIS A 12 -8.79 4.97 4.36
C HIS A 12 -8.28 6.06 5.32
N ASP A 13 -7.16 5.79 6.02
CA ASP A 13 -6.58 6.74 6.96
C ASP A 13 -6.05 8.01 6.24
N VAL A 14 -5.49 7.85 5.04
CA VAL A 14 -5.08 8.99 4.18
C VAL A 14 -6.27 9.87 3.83
N MET A 15 -7.40 9.29 3.40
CA MET A 15 -8.60 10.07 3.08
C MET A 15 -9.12 10.82 4.30
N ASN A 16 -9.19 10.18 5.46
CA ASN A 16 -9.65 10.82 6.70
C ASN A 16 -8.71 11.96 7.12
N GLU A 17 -7.39 11.79 6.98
CA GLU A 17 -6.44 12.84 7.32
C GLU A 17 -6.48 14.03 6.32
N LEU A 18 -6.69 13.78 5.03
CA LEU A 18 -6.91 14.84 4.04
C LEU A 18 -8.13 15.70 4.40
N LEU A 19 -9.26 15.06 4.70
CA LEU A 19 -10.48 15.76 5.12
C LEU A 19 -10.29 16.56 6.41
N LYS A 20 -9.62 15.97 7.40
CA LYS A 20 -9.31 16.62 8.67
C LYS A 20 -8.44 17.88 8.49
N ARG A 21 -7.54 17.86 7.51
CA ARG A 21 -6.70 19.01 7.15
C ARG A 21 -7.40 20.02 6.23
N GLY A 22 -8.65 19.79 5.88
CA GLY A 22 -9.43 20.68 5.00
C GLY A 22 -9.08 20.58 3.52
N HIS A 23 -8.48 19.46 3.10
CA HIS A 23 -8.23 19.19 1.68
C HIS A 23 -9.43 18.49 1.04
N GLU A 24 -9.63 18.75 -0.25
CA GLU A 24 -10.56 18.01 -1.08
C GLU A 24 -9.91 16.73 -1.59
N GLY A 25 -10.65 15.62 -1.55
CA GLY A 25 -10.17 14.32 -1.99
C GLY A 25 -11.27 13.45 -2.56
N VAL A 26 -10.93 12.68 -3.59
CA VAL A 26 -11.77 11.61 -4.15
C VAL A 26 -11.07 10.30 -3.87
N GLY A 27 -11.78 9.38 -3.22
CA GLY A 27 -11.30 8.02 -2.93
C GLY A 27 -11.67 7.04 -4.03
N SER A 28 -10.86 6.02 -4.22
CA SER A 28 -11.08 4.98 -5.23
C SER A 28 -10.64 3.60 -4.75
N ASP A 29 -11.40 2.59 -5.10
CA ASP A 29 -11.06 1.18 -4.93
C ASP A 29 -11.82 0.35 -5.98
N ILE A 30 -11.54 -0.97 -6.05
CA ILE A 30 -12.17 -1.88 -7.01
C ILE A 30 -13.66 -2.15 -6.71
N GLN A 31 -14.12 -1.94 -5.49
CA GLN A 31 -15.51 -2.19 -5.10
C GLN A 31 -16.43 -1.11 -5.65
N GLU A 32 -17.62 -1.50 -6.11
CA GLU A 32 -18.61 -0.56 -6.64
C GLU A 32 -19.07 0.48 -5.62
N ASN A 33 -19.18 0.07 -4.35
CA ASN A 33 -19.62 0.93 -3.26
C ASN A 33 -18.59 0.97 -2.14
N TYR A 34 -18.25 2.16 -1.70
CA TYR A 34 -17.38 2.34 -0.55
C TYR A 34 -18.17 2.18 0.77
N SER A 35 -17.80 1.20 1.55
CA SER A 35 -18.40 0.90 2.86
C SER A 35 -17.45 1.13 4.05
N GLY A 36 -16.31 1.76 3.80
CA GLY A 36 -15.23 1.89 4.78
C GLY A 36 -14.21 0.77 4.67
N VAL A 37 -13.39 0.58 5.70
CA VAL A 37 -12.47 -0.55 5.77
C VAL A 37 -13.24 -1.86 5.92
N ALA A 38 -12.68 -2.96 5.41
CA ALA A 38 -13.35 -4.26 5.35
C ALA A 38 -13.87 -4.79 6.71
N ASP A 39 -13.31 -4.33 7.83
CA ASP A 39 -13.77 -4.68 9.18
C ASP A 39 -14.89 -3.76 9.71
N GLY A 40 -15.33 -2.79 8.92
CA GLY A 40 -16.38 -1.83 9.30
C GLY A 40 -15.96 -0.84 10.40
N SER A 41 -14.68 -0.75 10.75
CA SER A 41 -14.19 0.06 11.88
C SER A 41 -14.31 1.57 11.65
N ALA A 42 -14.35 2.02 10.40
CA ALA A 42 -14.53 3.43 10.03
C ALA A 42 -15.11 3.58 8.62
N VAL A 43 -15.73 4.74 8.38
CA VAL A 43 -16.31 5.13 7.07
C VAL A 43 -15.92 6.58 6.79
N THR A 44 -15.44 6.86 5.58
CA THR A 44 -15.22 8.23 5.11
C THR A 44 -16.48 8.78 4.44
N LYS A 45 -16.64 10.12 4.49
CA LYS A 45 -17.66 10.86 3.76
C LYS A 45 -17.15 11.49 2.46
N ALA A 46 -15.90 11.24 2.10
CA ALA A 46 -15.32 11.75 0.86
C ALA A 46 -16.04 11.18 -0.36
N PRO A 47 -16.06 11.92 -1.49
CA PRO A 47 -16.46 11.36 -2.77
C PRO A 47 -15.69 10.09 -3.10
N TYR A 48 -16.36 9.14 -3.73
CA TYR A 48 -15.81 7.84 -4.08
C TYR A 48 -16.15 7.47 -5.51
N VAL A 49 -15.19 6.83 -6.20
CA VAL A 49 -15.40 6.25 -7.52
C VAL A 49 -14.80 4.84 -7.57
N ALA A 50 -15.59 3.89 -8.05
CA ALA A 50 -15.10 2.54 -8.30
C ALA A 50 -14.12 2.53 -9.47
N LEU A 51 -12.94 1.91 -9.29
CA LEU A 51 -11.90 1.87 -10.30
C LEU A 51 -11.03 0.63 -10.14
N ASP A 52 -10.96 -0.18 -11.19
CA ASP A 52 -9.91 -1.19 -11.34
C ASP A 52 -8.67 -0.52 -11.97
N ILE A 53 -7.59 -0.40 -11.20
CA ILE A 53 -6.36 0.23 -11.66
C ILE A 53 -5.67 -0.52 -12.79
N THR A 54 -6.05 -1.78 -13.05
CA THR A 54 -5.53 -2.58 -14.19
C THR A 54 -6.21 -2.24 -15.51
N ASP A 55 -7.37 -1.58 -15.47
CA ASP A 55 -8.07 -1.06 -16.64
C ASP A 55 -7.52 0.32 -17.01
N LYS A 56 -6.66 0.35 -18.02
CA LYS A 56 -5.96 1.57 -18.46
C LYS A 56 -6.92 2.68 -18.89
N ASP A 57 -7.95 2.33 -19.64
CA ASP A 57 -8.89 3.32 -20.20
C ASP A 57 -9.78 3.91 -19.09
N ALA A 58 -10.20 3.07 -18.14
CA ALA A 58 -10.93 3.52 -16.96
C ALA A 58 -10.07 4.43 -16.07
N VAL A 59 -8.79 4.08 -15.85
CA VAL A 59 -7.83 4.91 -15.07
C VAL A 59 -7.67 6.26 -15.73
N GLU A 60 -7.42 6.31 -17.04
CA GLU A 60 -7.25 7.55 -17.78
C GLU A 60 -8.50 8.41 -17.68
N LYS A 61 -9.66 7.85 -17.94
CA LYS A 61 -10.95 8.57 -17.88
C LYS A 61 -11.20 9.15 -16.50
N VAL A 62 -11.18 8.32 -15.47
CA VAL A 62 -11.56 8.72 -14.11
C VAL A 62 -10.61 9.78 -13.54
N ILE A 63 -9.29 9.56 -13.64
CA ILE A 63 -8.33 10.51 -13.08
C ILE A 63 -8.33 11.83 -13.86
N THR A 64 -8.57 11.79 -15.18
CA THR A 64 -8.71 13.02 -15.99
C THR A 64 -9.98 13.79 -15.64
N GLU A 65 -11.10 13.10 -15.39
CA GLU A 65 -12.36 13.75 -14.97
C GLU A 65 -12.26 14.37 -13.57
N VAL A 66 -11.48 13.78 -12.66
CA VAL A 66 -11.24 14.33 -11.31
C VAL A 66 -10.24 15.49 -11.33
N ASP A 67 -9.28 15.48 -12.27
CA ASP A 67 -8.22 16.50 -12.44
C ASP A 67 -7.50 16.86 -11.13
N PRO A 68 -6.87 15.89 -10.44
CA PRO A 68 -6.28 16.12 -9.13
C PRO A 68 -4.91 16.81 -9.21
N ASP A 69 -4.56 17.67 -8.25
CA ASP A 69 -3.20 18.20 -8.09
C ASP A 69 -2.17 17.11 -7.72
N ALA A 70 -2.64 16.04 -7.07
CA ALA A 70 -1.80 14.93 -6.67
C ALA A 70 -2.59 13.63 -6.51
N VAL A 71 -1.95 12.51 -6.88
CA VAL A 71 -2.44 11.15 -6.66
C VAL A 71 -1.65 10.51 -5.51
N ILE A 72 -2.35 9.93 -4.53
CA ILE A 72 -1.76 9.09 -3.48
C ILE A 72 -2.15 7.65 -3.76
N HIS A 73 -1.20 6.87 -4.24
CA HIS A 73 -1.43 5.51 -4.71
C HIS A 73 -1.17 4.48 -3.62
N CYS A 74 -2.25 4.08 -2.93
CA CYS A 74 -2.23 3.08 -1.85
C CYS A 74 -2.73 1.69 -2.31
N ALA A 75 -3.39 1.58 -3.47
CA ALA A 75 -3.87 0.31 -3.98
C ALA A 75 -2.70 -0.62 -4.32
N ALA A 76 -2.74 -1.83 -3.81
CA ALA A 76 -1.74 -2.86 -4.09
C ALA A 76 -2.27 -4.25 -3.70
N TRP A 77 -1.73 -5.28 -4.33
CA TRP A 77 -1.79 -6.63 -3.79
C TRP A 77 -0.76 -6.77 -2.66
N THR A 78 -1.22 -6.98 -1.43
CA THR A 78 -0.37 -7.02 -0.22
C THR A 78 -0.29 -8.39 0.45
N ALA A 79 -1.01 -9.39 -0.06
CA ALA A 79 -0.94 -10.77 0.45
C ALA A 79 0.34 -11.44 -0.06
N VAL A 80 1.45 -11.26 0.68
CA VAL A 80 2.81 -11.67 0.29
C VAL A 80 2.88 -13.16 -0.04
N ASP A 81 2.43 -14.03 0.88
CA ASP A 81 2.49 -15.48 0.70
C ASP A 81 1.66 -15.95 -0.50
N MET A 82 0.46 -15.37 -0.67
CA MET A 82 -0.41 -15.70 -1.81
C MET A 82 0.13 -15.21 -3.15
N ALA A 83 1.03 -14.24 -3.15
CA ALA A 83 1.65 -13.73 -4.36
C ALA A 83 2.58 -14.77 -5.01
N GLU A 84 3.07 -15.76 -4.24
CA GLU A 84 3.90 -16.86 -4.74
C GLU A 84 3.11 -17.97 -5.45
N ASP A 85 1.78 -17.98 -5.33
CA ASP A 85 0.94 -18.95 -6.04
C ASP A 85 1.05 -18.71 -7.56
N ASN A 86 1.45 -19.73 -8.30
CA ASN A 86 1.72 -19.63 -9.75
C ASN A 86 0.56 -19.06 -10.57
N ASP A 87 -0.69 -19.33 -10.16
CA ASP A 87 -1.90 -18.83 -10.79
C ASP A 87 -2.18 -17.35 -10.48
N LYS A 88 -1.50 -16.76 -9.49
CA LYS A 88 -1.69 -15.38 -9.04
C LYS A 88 -0.58 -14.42 -9.46
N VAL A 89 0.61 -14.91 -9.78
CA VAL A 89 1.77 -14.07 -10.15
C VAL A 89 1.43 -13.03 -11.22
N ALA A 90 0.74 -13.45 -12.27
CA ALA A 90 0.35 -12.53 -13.36
C ALA A 90 -0.60 -11.44 -12.87
N LYS A 91 -1.57 -11.78 -12.01
CA LYS A 91 -2.52 -10.84 -11.43
C LYS A 91 -1.82 -9.88 -10.46
N VAL A 92 -0.93 -10.39 -9.62
CA VAL A 92 -0.13 -9.56 -8.68
C VAL A 92 0.68 -8.51 -9.46
N ARG A 93 1.37 -8.93 -10.53
CA ARG A 93 2.14 -8.03 -11.40
C ARG A 93 1.24 -7.02 -12.12
N ALA A 94 0.09 -7.46 -12.64
CA ALA A 94 -0.86 -6.56 -13.28
C ALA A 94 -1.33 -5.45 -12.32
N ILE A 95 -1.55 -5.76 -11.05
CA ILE A 95 -1.97 -4.78 -10.03
C ILE A 95 -0.79 -3.90 -9.61
N ASN A 96 0.31 -4.50 -9.10
CA ASN A 96 1.38 -3.76 -8.45
C ASN A 96 2.27 -2.98 -9.43
N ALA A 97 2.51 -3.52 -10.62
CA ALA A 97 3.31 -2.87 -11.65
C ALA A 97 2.45 -2.21 -12.74
N GLY A 98 1.55 -2.99 -13.37
CA GLY A 98 0.73 -2.49 -14.47
C GLY A 98 -0.23 -1.38 -14.04
N GLY A 99 -0.97 -1.57 -12.96
CA GLY A 99 -1.86 -0.54 -12.41
C GLY A 99 -1.12 0.72 -11.98
N THR A 100 0.06 0.56 -11.38
CA THR A 100 0.93 1.69 -11.04
C THR A 100 1.40 2.44 -12.29
N GLN A 101 1.77 1.72 -13.37
CA GLN A 101 2.14 2.34 -14.65
C GLN A 101 0.98 3.12 -15.26
N ASN A 102 -0.24 2.55 -15.26
CA ASN A 102 -1.42 3.23 -15.77
C ASN A 102 -1.65 4.58 -15.07
N ILE A 103 -1.53 4.60 -13.74
CA ILE A 103 -1.68 5.83 -12.94
C ILE A 103 -0.55 6.82 -13.24
N ALA A 104 0.71 6.35 -13.32
CA ALA A 104 1.84 7.21 -13.63
C ALA A 104 1.72 7.87 -15.02
N ASP A 105 1.23 7.12 -16.03
CA ASP A 105 1.00 7.65 -17.37
C ASP A 105 -0.01 8.80 -17.36
N VAL A 106 -1.09 8.69 -16.59
CA VAL A 106 -2.10 9.75 -16.47
C VAL A 106 -1.56 10.94 -15.68
N CYS A 107 -0.84 10.69 -14.56
CA CYS A 107 -0.19 11.74 -13.80
C CYS A 107 0.79 12.57 -14.68
N LYS A 108 1.52 11.89 -15.58
CA LYS A 108 2.39 12.57 -16.56
C LYS A 108 1.60 13.46 -17.51
N LYS A 109 0.47 12.96 -18.03
CA LYS A 109 -0.40 13.74 -18.93
C LYS A 109 -0.96 15.00 -18.27
N LEU A 110 -1.37 14.90 -17.01
CA LEU A 110 -1.97 15.99 -16.24
C LEU A 110 -0.92 16.87 -15.55
N ASP A 111 0.36 16.53 -15.66
CA ASP A 111 1.46 17.18 -14.91
C ASP A 111 1.23 17.22 -13.39
N CYS A 112 0.44 16.28 -12.86
CA CYS A 112 0.15 16.17 -11.44
C CYS A 112 1.22 15.35 -10.68
N LYS A 113 1.27 15.52 -9.37
CA LYS A 113 2.22 14.81 -8.49
C LYS A 113 1.73 13.41 -8.18
N MET A 114 2.65 12.48 -7.92
CA MET A 114 2.30 11.14 -7.47
C MET A 114 3.08 10.75 -6.22
N THR A 115 2.38 10.24 -5.21
CA THR A 115 2.99 9.52 -4.08
C THR A 115 2.68 8.04 -4.23
N TYR A 116 3.73 7.23 -4.35
CA TYR A 116 3.64 5.77 -4.45
C TYR A 116 4.04 5.11 -3.14
N ILE A 117 3.16 4.28 -2.59
CA ILE A 117 3.45 3.51 -1.39
C ILE A 117 4.15 2.22 -1.78
N SER A 118 5.40 2.09 -1.39
CA SER A 118 6.24 0.92 -1.62
C SER A 118 6.57 0.20 -0.31
N THR A 119 7.56 -0.67 -0.31
CA THR A 119 7.91 -1.57 0.78
C THR A 119 9.42 -1.74 0.91
N ASP A 120 9.87 -2.16 2.09
CA ASP A 120 11.23 -2.64 2.34
C ASP A 120 11.55 -3.98 1.65
N TYR A 121 10.54 -4.75 1.22
CA TYR A 121 10.72 -6.00 0.45
C TYR A 121 11.39 -5.81 -0.92
N VAL A 122 11.65 -4.58 -1.36
CA VAL A 122 12.49 -4.30 -2.53
C VAL A 122 13.96 -4.61 -2.27
N PHE A 123 14.35 -4.85 -1.02
CA PHE A 123 15.68 -5.25 -0.57
C PHE A 123 15.70 -6.69 -0.07
N ASP A 124 16.89 -7.25 0.17
CA ASP A 124 17.08 -8.63 0.64
C ASP A 124 17.00 -8.78 2.18
N GLY A 125 16.81 -7.69 2.91
CA GLY A 125 16.73 -7.71 4.36
C GLY A 125 18.08 -8.05 5.06
N GLN A 126 19.19 -8.08 4.31
CA GLN A 126 20.50 -8.39 4.88
C GLN A 126 21.21 -7.14 5.37
N GLY A 127 22.04 -7.29 6.38
CA GLY A 127 22.81 -6.20 6.97
C GLY A 127 22.32 -5.80 8.36
N ILE A 128 23.07 -4.87 8.98
CA ILE A 128 22.81 -4.36 10.34
C ILE A 128 22.49 -2.87 10.35
N GLU A 129 22.71 -2.20 9.23
CA GLU A 129 22.45 -0.77 9.07
C GLU A 129 21.12 -0.53 8.35
N PRO A 130 20.34 0.50 8.74
CA PRO A 130 19.14 0.87 8.02
C PRO A 130 19.44 1.26 6.57
N TRP A 131 18.55 0.86 5.66
CA TRP A 131 18.62 1.27 4.26
C TRP A 131 18.47 2.79 4.11
N LYS A 132 19.33 3.41 3.32
CA LYS A 132 19.20 4.83 3.00
C LYS A 132 18.06 5.07 2.00
N PRO A 133 17.40 6.23 2.04
CA PRO A 133 16.29 6.55 1.12
C PRO A 133 16.67 6.47 -0.36
N ASP A 134 17.92 6.79 -0.70
CA ASP A 134 18.48 6.78 -2.06
C ASP A 134 19.14 5.45 -2.47
N CYS A 135 19.11 4.44 -1.58
CA CYS A 135 19.68 3.13 -1.87
C CYS A 135 18.95 2.47 -3.05
N LYS A 136 19.74 1.97 -3.99
CA LYS A 136 19.29 1.26 -5.20
C LYS A 136 19.81 -0.17 -5.29
N ASP A 137 20.37 -0.71 -4.21
CA ASP A 137 20.82 -2.10 -4.15
C ASP A 137 19.64 -3.05 -3.99
N TYR A 138 18.73 -2.99 -4.97
CA TYR A 138 17.51 -3.78 -4.97
C TYR A 138 17.80 -5.26 -5.11
N LYS A 139 17.20 -6.07 -4.24
CA LYS A 139 17.30 -7.53 -4.25
C LYS A 139 16.03 -8.16 -3.67
N PRO A 140 14.88 -7.97 -4.33
CA PRO A 140 13.63 -8.55 -3.84
C PRO A 140 13.71 -10.07 -3.83
N LEU A 141 13.28 -10.70 -2.73
CA LEU A 141 13.37 -12.15 -2.53
C LEU A 141 12.07 -12.88 -2.87
N ASN A 142 10.99 -12.16 -3.17
CA ASN A 142 9.68 -12.72 -3.45
C ASN A 142 8.94 -11.92 -4.53
N VAL A 143 7.86 -12.51 -5.05
CA VAL A 143 7.03 -11.92 -6.12
C VAL A 143 6.43 -10.58 -5.69
N TYR A 144 5.98 -10.46 -4.43
CA TYR A 144 5.47 -9.20 -3.90
C TYR A 144 6.52 -8.09 -4.00
N GLY A 145 7.71 -8.29 -3.42
CA GLY A 145 8.81 -7.32 -3.46
C GLY A 145 9.23 -6.98 -4.88
N GLN A 146 9.34 -7.98 -5.77
CA GLN A 146 9.68 -7.77 -7.17
C GLN A 146 8.65 -6.91 -7.89
N THR A 147 7.35 -7.20 -7.73
CA THR A 147 6.30 -6.44 -8.41
C THR A 147 6.12 -5.03 -7.84
N LYS A 148 6.40 -4.83 -6.55
CA LYS A 148 6.45 -3.50 -5.93
C LYS A 148 7.64 -2.69 -6.45
N LEU A 149 8.82 -3.31 -6.64
CA LEU A 149 9.97 -2.67 -7.27
C LEU A 149 9.68 -2.29 -8.73
N GLU A 150 9.04 -3.16 -9.50
CA GLU A 150 8.59 -2.84 -10.86
C GLU A 150 7.70 -1.60 -10.86
N GLY A 151 6.82 -1.43 -9.86
CA GLY A 151 6.02 -0.23 -9.66
C GLY A 151 6.88 1.02 -9.32
N GLU A 152 7.90 0.92 -8.46
CA GLU A 152 8.84 2.03 -8.22
C GLU A 152 9.52 2.48 -9.52
N LEU A 153 9.96 1.53 -10.33
CA LEU A 153 10.60 1.82 -11.61
C LEU A 153 9.62 2.46 -12.60
N ALA A 154 8.37 1.98 -12.65
CA ALA A 154 7.33 2.59 -13.47
C ALA A 154 7.12 4.07 -13.11
N VAL A 155 7.03 4.40 -11.83
CA VAL A 155 6.88 5.78 -11.34
C VAL A 155 8.11 6.62 -11.67
N SER A 156 9.30 6.17 -11.30
CA SER A 156 10.54 6.94 -11.41
C SER A 156 11.02 7.15 -12.86
N GLN A 157 10.65 6.24 -13.76
CA GLN A 157 10.97 6.37 -15.20
C GLN A 157 9.96 7.22 -15.97
N THR A 158 8.74 7.37 -15.42
CA THR A 158 7.66 8.08 -16.09
C THR A 158 7.53 9.53 -15.62
N LEU A 159 7.72 9.78 -14.32
CA LEU A 159 7.42 11.06 -13.68
C LEU A 159 8.67 11.79 -13.20
N GLU A 160 8.58 13.13 -13.16
CA GLU A 160 9.55 14.00 -12.50
C GLU A 160 9.06 14.43 -11.10
N LYS A 161 7.74 14.54 -10.92
CA LYS A 161 7.08 15.01 -9.69
C LYS A 161 6.50 13.84 -8.89
N TYR A 162 7.34 13.12 -8.17
CA TYR A 162 6.88 11.96 -7.40
C TYR A 162 7.58 11.82 -6.05
N PHE A 163 6.93 11.05 -5.18
CA PHE A 163 7.52 10.47 -3.97
C PHE A 163 7.32 8.95 -3.98
N ILE A 164 8.34 8.21 -3.61
CA ILE A 164 8.27 6.78 -3.32
C ILE A 164 8.49 6.61 -1.83
N VAL A 165 7.46 6.14 -1.12
CA VAL A 165 7.47 5.96 0.34
C VAL A 165 7.52 4.48 0.65
N ARG A 166 8.69 3.97 1.05
CA ARG A 166 8.88 2.59 1.47
C ARG A 166 8.49 2.46 2.93
N ILE A 167 7.54 1.59 3.20
CA ILE A 167 6.99 1.33 4.53
C ILE A 167 7.10 -0.15 4.88
N ALA A 168 7.15 -0.44 6.19
CA ALA A 168 7.13 -1.79 6.73
C ALA A 168 6.25 -1.83 7.98
N TRP A 169 5.68 -3.01 8.27
CA TRP A 169 4.93 -3.26 9.51
C TRP A 169 3.83 -2.24 9.80
N VAL A 170 3.09 -1.83 8.78
CA VAL A 170 2.03 -0.82 8.91
C VAL A 170 0.94 -1.29 9.88
N PHE A 171 0.65 -0.47 10.87
CA PHE A 171 -0.40 -0.71 11.83
C PHE A 171 -1.19 0.57 12.13
N GLY A 172 -2.42 0.40 12.62
CA GLY A 172 -3.30 1.51 12.97
C GLY A 172 -4.59 1.00 13.62
N LEU A 173 -5.47 1.93 13.94
CA LEU A 173 -6.76 1.61 14.55
C LEU A 173 -7.71 0.91 13.58
N ASN A 174 -7.60 1.20 12.29
CA ASN A 174 -8.46 0.67 11.24
C ASN A 174 -7.80 -0.53 10.55
N GLY A 175 -8.62 -1.43 10.00
CA GLY A 175 -8.16 -2.59 9.25
C GLY A 175 -7.49 -3.68 10.08
N LYS A 176 -7.00 -4.70 9.41
CA LYS A 176 -6.26 -5.82 10.00
C LYS A 176 -4.77 -5.48 9.99
N ASN A 177 -4.07 -5.79 11.09
CA ASN A 177 -2.62 -5.60 11.18
C ASN A 177 -2.02 -6.59 12.20
N PHE A 178 -0.69 -6.68 12.20
CA PHE A 178 0.06 -7.60 13.05
C PHE A 178 -0.28 -7.43 14.55
N ILE A 179 -0.34 -6.20 15.05
CA ILE A 179 -0.61 -5.93 16.46
C ILE A 179 -1.99 -6.46 16.87
N LYS A 180 -3.03 -6.16 16.09
CA LYS A 180 -4.39 -6.68 16.34
C LYS A 180 -4.43 -8.21 16.28
N THR A 181 -3.71 -8.80 15.33
CA THR A 181 -3.61 -10.25 15.21
C THR A 181 -2.98 -10.87 16.45
N MET A 182 -1.84 -10.33 16.91
CA MET A 182 -1.17 -10.83 18.13
C MET A 182 -2.02 -10.66 19.38
N LEU A 183 -2.71 -9.53 19.53
CA LEU A 183 -3.65 -9.33 20.63
C LEU A 183 -4.80 -10.35 20.63
N ASN A 184 -5.32 -10.70 19.45
CA ASN A 184 -6.38 -11.70 19.35
C ASN A 184 -5.85 -13.12 19.61
N VAL A 185 -4.71 -13.46 19.06
CA VAL A 185 -4.05 -14.76 19.33
C VAL A 185 -3.74 -14.92 20.81
N GLY A 186 -3.19 -13.88 21.47
CA GLY A 186 -2.88 -13.91 22.90
C GLY A 186 -4.09 -14.07 23.81
N LYS A 187 -5.31 -13.70 23.34
CA LYS A 187 -6.56 -13.94 24.09
C LYS A 187 -7.08 -15.39 23.99
N THR A 188 -6.70 -16.10 22.94
CA THR A 188 -7.29 -17.40 22.59
C THR A 188 -6.30 -18.57 22.71
N HIS A 189 -5.03 -18.30 22.76
CA HIS A 189 -3.96 -19.30 22.80
C HIS A 189 -3.04 -19.07 23.99
N ALA A 190 -2.70 -20.14 24.71
CA ALA A 190 -1.64 -20.08 25.71
C ALA A 190 -0.28 -19.80 25.02
N VAL A 191 0.42 -18.78 25.48
CA VAL A 191 1.76 -18.49 24.98
C VAL A 191 2.74 -19.48 25.63
N SER A 192 3.45 -20.28 24.85
CA SER A 192 4.51 -21.17 25.32
C SER A 192 5.86 -20.61 24.84
N TYR A 193 6.71 -20.29 25.79
CA TYR A 193 8.10 -19.93 25.53
C TYR A 193 8.97 -21.17 25.52
N THR A 194 9.39 -21.63 24.35
CA THR A 194 10.23 -22.84 24.23
C THR A 194 11.73 -22.54 24.30
N HIS A 195 12.14 -21.25 24.22
CA HIS A 195 13.54 -20.82 24.14
C HIS A 195 13.79 -19.51 24.92
N LEU A 196 13.57 -19.56 26.23
CA LEU A 196 14.04 -18.48 27.12
C LEU A 196 15.55 -18.59 27.29
N ARG A 197 16.29 -17.52 27.11
CA ARG A 197 17.69 -17.44 27.51
C ARG A 197 17.78 -17.36 29.03
N ALA A 198 18.89 -17.83 29.61
CA ALA A 198 19.05 -18.02 31.06
C ALA A 198 18.89 -16.72 31.91
N HIS A 199 18.86 -15.54 31.31
CA HIS A 199 18.68 -14.25 32.00
C HIS A 199 17.42 -13.51 31.58
N GLU A 200 16.55 -14.11 30.76
CA GLU A 200 15.24 -13.54 30.44
C GLU A 200 14.27 -13.98 31.55
N THR A 201 14.12 -13.14 32.56
CA THR A 201 13.17 -13.34 33.66
C THR A 201 11.88 -12.57 33.37
N SER A 202 10.83 -12.86 34.14
CA SER A 202 9.55 -12.12 34.05
C SER A 202 9.67 -10.63 34.36
N GLN A 203 10.84 -10.13 34.77
CA GLN A 203 11.13 -8.71 34.99
C GLN A 203 11.67 -8.01 33.72
N ASP A 204 12.07 -8.79 32.70
CA ASP A 204 12.61 -8.30 31.43
C ASP A 204 11.52 -8.23 30.35
N LEU A 205 10.29 -8.56 30.70
CA LEU A 205 9.06 -8.47 29.93
C LEU A 205 8.14 -7.41 30.54
#